data_61a96e98cc505cd6e8f09c7d8643a75b
#
_entry.id   61a96e98cc505cd6e8f09c7d8643a75b
#
_cell.length_a   1.000
_cell.length_b   1.000
_cell.length_c   1.000
_cell.angle_alpha   90.00
_cell.angle_beta   90.00
_cell.angle_gamma   90.00
#
_symmetry.space_group_name_H-M   'P 1'
#
loop_
_entity.id
_entity.type
_entity.pdbx_description
1 polymer ?
#
loop_
_entity_poly.entity_id
_entity_poly.type
_entity_poly.pdbx_seq_one_letter_code
_entity_poly.pdbx_strand_id
1 'polypeptide(L)'
;MKTMETILTSDTVYKKTTSSQLALLFIICFAGNMFAGVVSTLMSVYLPVVVKELRGSQTDSQFNDMSAYINSIFIFGWAAGGFLWGFIGDKAGRKISLLLSIACFGIFTLMISQATEWWQIVVCRFLSGVGTGGLLVISFTLISEVWPEKTRAVYTGILSISIPVGIFSAGAINYMVNSWRQGFMVGIIPIAVAIIGFWVISESGLWLKDHEEHSHDSQSVGLFHSSNLKTLLIGSVIFGTMLIGLWAIFLW
;
A
#
# COMPACT_ATOMS: atom_id res chain seq x y z
N MET A 1 18.30 -44.49 1.99
CA MET A 1 16.89 -44.73 1.65
C MET A 1 15.90 -43.93 2.51
N LYS A 2 16.20 -43.59 3.76
CA LYS A 2 15.35 -42.72 4.62
C LYS A 2 15.29 -41.24 4.24
N THR A 3 16.32 -40.71 3.54
CA THR A 3 16.40 -39.30 3.16
C THR A 3 15.52 -38.90 1.97
N MET A 4 15.16 -39.87 1.13
CA MET A 4 14.37 -39.62 -0.08
C MET A 4 12.86 -39.64 0.17
N GLU A 5 12.40 -40.39 1.17
CA GLU A 5 11.00 -40.40 1.63
C GLU A 5 10.64 -39.11 2.40
N THR A 6 11.61 -38.56 3.14
CA THR A 6 11.38 -37.29 3.89
C THR A 6 11.23 -36.10 2.95
N ILE A 7 11.88 -36.11 1.78
CA ILE A 7 11.76 -35.03 0.78
C ILE A 7 10.41 -35.09 0.05
N LEU A 8 9.89 -36.30 -0.19
CA LEU A 8 8.60 -36.51 -0.87
C LEU A 8 7.38 -36.16 0.02
N THR A 9 7.53 -36.17 1.34
CA THR A 9 6.45 -35.84 2.27
C THR A 9 6.34 -34.35 2.56
N SER A 10 7.40 -33.56 2.34
CA SER A 10 7.38 -32.10 2.55
C SER A 10 6.63 -31.34 1.45
N ASP A 11 6.62 -31.84 0.23
CA ASP A 11 5.94 -31.18 -0.91
C ASP A 11 4.40 -31.30 -0.89
N THR A 12 3.85 -32.15 -0.03
CA THR A 12 2.39 -32.39 0.03
C THR A 12 1.65 -31.56 1.08
N VAL A 13 2.34 -30.86 1.97
CA VAL A 13 1.73 -30.12 3.09
C VAL A 13 1.27 -28.73 2.68
N TYR A 14 1.89 -28.09 1.67
CA TYR A 14 1.45 -26.77 1.23
C TYR A 14 0.29 -26.86 0.25
N LYS A 15 -0.89 -26.57 0.74
CA LYS A 15 -2.13 -26.50 -0.05
C LYS A 15 -1.93 -25.58 -1.25
N LYS A 16 -1.82 -26.18 -2.44
CA LYS A 16 -1.67 -25.42 -3.70
C LYS A 16 -2.79 -24.39 -3.80
N THR A 17 -2.45 -23.10 -3.82
CA THR A 17 -3.43 -22.01 -3.91
C THR A 17 -4.30 -22.22 -5.14
N THR A 18 -5.62 -22.31 -4.96
CA THR A 18 -6.57 -22.53 -6.04
C THR A 18 -6.64 -21.31 -6.95
N SER A 19 -6.90 -21.48 -8.23
CA SER A 19 -7.04 -20.37 -9.19
C SER A 19 -8.04 -19.30 -8.72
N SER A 20 -9.13 -19.71 -8.06
CA SER A 20 -10.10 -18.78 -7.46
C SER A 20 -9.49 -17.94 -6.33
N GLN A 21 -8.65 -18.53 -5.49
CA GLN A 21 -7.98 -17.81 -4.40
C GLN A 21 -6.96 -16.80 -4.94
N LEU A 22 -6.23 -17.16 -6.00
CA LEU A 22 -5.32 -16.23 -6.69
C LEU A 22 -6.07 -15.05 -7.31
N ALA A 23 -7.21 -15.34 -7.97
CA ALA A 23 -8.04 -14.29 -8.57
C ALA A 23 -8.60 -13.34 -7.50
N LEU A 24 -9.11 -13.86 -6.39
CA LEU A 24 -9.64 -13.05 -5.28
C LEU A 24 -8.54 -12.23 -4.61
N LEU A 25 -7.37 -12.81 -4.38
CA LEU A 25 -6.20 -12.08 -3.88
C LEU A 25 -5.85 -10.92 -4.81
N PHE A 26 -5.78 -11.18 -6.11
CA PHE A 26 -5.48 -10.16 -7.11
C PHE A 26 -6.52 -9.02 -7.11
N ILE A 27 -7.80 -9.36 -7.04
CA ILE A 27 -8.90 -8.37 -6.98
C ILE A 27 -8.76 -7.49 -5.74
N ILE A 28 -8.43 -8.07 -4.58
CA ILE A 28 -8.24 -7.32 -3.33
C ILE A 28 -7.02 -6.41 -3.42
N CYS A 29 -5.89 -6.91 -3.94
CA CYS A 29 -4.70 -6.11 -4.16
C CYS A 29 -4.97 -4.98 -5.18
N PHE A 30 -5.65 -5.28 -6.28
CA PHE A 30 -6.00 -4.29 -7.30
C PHE A 30 -6.93 -3.21 -6.75
N ALA A 31 -8.02 -3.60 -6.09
CA ALA A 31 -8.96 -2.68 -5.46
C ALA A 31 -8.28 -1.81 -4.40
N GLY A 32 -7.46 -2.42 -3.51
CA GLY A 32 -6.70 -1.69 -2.51
C GLY A 32 -5.80 -0.61 -3.13
N ASN A 33 -4.99 -0.97 -4.14
CA ASN A 33 -4.10 -0.02 -4.82
C ASN A 33 -4.88 1.04 -5.62
N MET A 34 -6.03 0.69 -6.22
CA MET A 34 -6.91 1.64 -6.87
C MET A 34 -7.41 2.69 -5.87
N PHE A 35 -7.92 2.27 -4.70
CA PHE A 35 -8.35 3.21 -3.67
C PHE A 35 -7.19 3.99 -3.05
N ALA A 36 -5.98 3.45 -2.99
CA ALA A 36 -4.79 4.20 -2.62
C ALA A 36 -4.51 5.34 -3.62
N GLY A 37 -4.69 5.10 -4.92
CA GLY A 37 -4.64 6.12 -5.96
C GLY A 37 -5.72 7.20 -5.78
N VAL A 38 -6.96 6.80 -5.47
CA VAL A 38 -8.05 7.74 -5.13
C VAL A 38 -7.65 8.64 -3.96
N VAL A 39 -7.26 8.05 -2.84
CA VAL A 39 -6.94 8.77 -1.59
C VAL A 39 -5.75 9.72 -1.75
N SER A 40 -4.74 9.31 -2.52
CA SER A 40 -3.57 10.17 -2.77
C SER A 40 -3.95 11.44 -3.52
N THR A 41 -4.92 11.37 -4.42
CA THR A 41 -5.33 12.47 -5.30
C THR A 41 -6.46 13.32 -4.72
N LEU A 42 -7.40 12.73 -3.98
CA LEU A 42 -8.57 13.45 -3.45
C LEU A 42 -8.21 14.71 -2.65
N MET A 43 -7.16 14.65 -1.83
CA MET A 43 -6.76 15.83 -1.05
C MET A 43 -6.32 16.96 -1.98
N SER A 44 -5.53 16.69 -3.01
CA SER A 44 -5.09 17.71 -3.95
C SER A 44 -6.27 18.38 -4.66
N VAL A 45 -7.32 17.61 -4.97
CA VAL A 45 -8.55 18.12 -5.59
C VAL A 45 -9.33 19.03 -4.62
N TYR A 46 -9.47 18.63 -3.35
CA TYR A 46 -10.27 19.36 -2.36
C TYR A 46 -9.49 20.42 -1.57
N LEU A 47 -8.18 20.47 -1.72
CA LEU A 47 -7.30 21.31 -0.90
C LEU A 47 -7.71 22.79 -0.86
N PRO A 48 -8.11 23.44 -1.99
CA PRO A 48 -8.57 24.82 -1.97
C PRO A 48 -9.80 25.04 -1.08
N VAL A 49 -10.74 24.10 -1.13
CA VAL A 49 -11.98 24.18 -0.34
C VAL A 49 -11.71 23.91 1.13
N VAL A 50 -10.90 22.86 1.42
CA VAL A 50 -10.55 22.45 2.78
C VAL A 50 -9.79 23.54 3.52
N VAL A 51 -8.77 24.13 2.92
CA VAL A 51 -7.98 25.17 3.56
C VAL A 51 -8.83 26.42 3.83
N LYS A 52 -9.66 26.81 2.85
CA LYS A 52 -10.57 27.95 3.01
C LYS A 52 -11.60 27.74 4.11
N GLU A 53 -12.15 26.55 4.22
CA GLU A 53 -13.17 26.22 5.25
C GLU A 53 -12.58 26.19 6.66
N LEU A 54 -11.40 25.58 6.83
CA LEU A 54 -10.82 25.37 8.17
C LEU A 54 -10.00 26.55 8.68
N ARG A 55 -9.49 27.42 7.82
CA ARG A 55 -8.65 28.55 8.22
C ARG A 55 -9.13 29.93 7.71
N GLY A 56 -10.21 29.98 6.98
CA GLY A 56 -10.71 31.23 6.37
C GLY A 56 -9.88 31.66 5.16
N SER A 57 -10.02 32.94 4.80
CA SER A 57 -9.28 33.52 3.68
C SER A 57 -7.80 33.65 4.03
N GLN A 58 -6.95 33.03 3.22
CA GLN A 58 -5.49 33.07 3.36
C GLN A 58 -4.88 33.86 2.21
N THR A 59 -3.67 34.40 2.41
CA THR A 59 -2.85 34.89 1.29
C THR A 59 -2.40 33.73 0.41
N ASP A 60 -2.12 33.97 -0.87
CA ASP A 60 -1.68 32.93 -1.81
C ASP A 60 -0.44 32.18 -1.32
N SER A 61 0.50 32.89 -0.69
CA SER A 61 1.70 32.28 -0.09
C SER A 61 1.34 31.31 1.03
N GLN A 62 0.50 31.72 1.99
CA GLN A 62 0.09 30.88 3.11
C GLN A 62 -0.70 29.65 2.65
N PHE A 63 -1.54 29.81 1.62
CA PHE A 63 -2.25 28.69 1.01
C PHE A 63 -1.29 27.69 0.39
N ASN A 64 -0.30 28.15 -0.38
CA ASN A 64 0.69 27.28 -1.02
C ASN A 64 1.53 26.53 0.00
N ASP A 65 1.98 27.20 1.07
CA ASP A 65 2.78 26.59 2.13
C ASP A 65 2.01 25.47 2.85
N MET A 66 0.75 25.74 3.21
CA MET A 66 -0.11 24.70 3.84
C MET A 66 -0.38 23.54 2.91
N SER A 67 -0.65 23.82 1.65
CA SER A 67 -0.91 22.82 0.63
C SER A 67 0.29 21.90 0.43
N ALA A 68 1.47 22.49 0.32
CA ALA A 68 2.72 21.76 0.23
C ALA A 68 2.97 20.92 1.48
N TYR A 69 2.72 21.46 2.68
CA TYR A 69 2.88 20.72 3.95
C TYR A 69 1.95 19.52 4.06
N ILE A 70 0.65 19.68 3.78
CA ILE A 70 -0.34 18.59 3.85
C ILE A 70 0.00 17.47 2.86
N ASN A 71 0.46 17.81 1.65
CA ASN A 71 0.84 16.79 0.67
C ASN A 71 2.20 16.15 1.00
N SER A 72 3.18 16.92 1.44
CA SER A 72 4.50 16.39 1.81
C SER A 72 4.44 15.43 2.97
N ILE A 73 3.62 15.71 3.98
CA ILE A 73 3.47 14.82 5.15
C ILE A 73 2.84 13.47 4.77
N PHE A 74 1.95 13.45 3.78
CA PHE A 74 1.40 12.22 3.23
C PHE A 74 2.49 11.38 2.53
N ILE A 75 3.33 12.01 1.70
CA ILE A 75 4.42 11.33 1.00
C ILE A 75 5.45 10.81 2.01
N PHE A 76 5.75 11.57 3.05
CA PHE A 76 6.62 11.13 4.13
C PHE A 76 6.04 9.91 4.87
N GLY A 77 4.74 9.96 5.18
CA GLY A 77 4.00 8.82 5.72
C GLY A 77 4.08 7.60 4.80
N TRP A 78 3.94 7.81 3.48
CA TRP A 78 4.03 6.74 2.49
C TRP A 78 5.40 6.06 2.51
N ALA A 79 6.48 6.83 2.52
CA ALA A 79 7.83 6.29 2.62
C ALA A 79 8.04 5.51 3.93
N ALA A 80 7.66 6.09 5.08
CA ALA A 80 7.75 5.44 6.39
C ALA A 80 6.91 4.15 6.44
N GLY A 81 5.73 4.17 5.84
CA GLY A 81 4.82 3.02 5.77
C GLY A 81 5.40 1.87 4.97
N GLY A 82 6.05 2.14 3.84
CA GLY A 82 6.73 1.10 3.05
C GLY A 82 7.74 0.30 3.87
N PHE A 83 8.56 0.99 4.67
CA PHE A 83 9.51 0.33 5.58
C PHE A 83 8.82 -0.39 6.73
N LEU A 84 7.89 0.27 7.40
CA LEU A 84 7.19 -0.28 8.57
C LEU A 84 6.44 -1.57 8.22
N TRP A 85 5.61 -1.52 7.19
CA TRP A 85 4.80 -2.67 6.78
C TRP A 85 5.61 -3.76 6.10
N GLY A 86 6.72 -3.42 5.41
CA GLY A 86 7.69 -4.39 4.94
C GLY A 86 8.20 -5.25 6.10
N PHE A 87 8.69 -4.59 7.15
CA PHE A 87 9.19 -5.28 8.36
C PHE A 87 8.09 -6.07 9.09
N ILE A 88 6.87 -5.53 9.21
CA ILE A 88 5.75 -6.26 9.80
C ILE A 88 5.38 -7.46 8.91
N GLY A 89 5.41 -7.30 7.58
CA GLY A 89 5.11 -8.36 6.62
C GLY A 89 6.08 -9.54 6.67
N ASP A 90 7.34 -9.27 6.96
CA ASP A 90 8.35 -10.32 7.17
C ASP A 90 8.10 -11.09 8.47
N LYS A 91 7.64 -10.42 9.54
CA LYS A 91 7.47 -11.02 10.87
C LYS A 91 6.07 -11.58 11.13
N ALA A 92 5.02 -10.85 10.77
CA ALA A 92 3.64 -11.18 11.10
C ALA A 92 2.85 -11.85 9.95
N GLY A 93 3.47 -11.92 8.77
CA GLY A 93 2.84 -12.50 7.59
C GLY A 93 2.35 -11.47 6.58
N ARG A 94 2.33 -11.89 5.32
CA ARG A 94 1.96 -11.02 4.17
C ARG A 94 0.48 -10.65 4.20
N LYS A 95 -0.39 -11.62 4.52
CA LYS A 95 -1.84 -11.43 4.61
C LYS A 95 -2.20 -10.36 5.65
N ILE A 96 -1.71 -10.53 6.87
CA ILE A 96 -2.06 -9.64 7.99
C ILE A 96 -1.57 -8.22 7.67
N SER A 97 -0.35 -8.07 7.19
CA SER A 97 0.22 -6.78 6.84
C SER A 97 -0.51 -6.09 5.70
N LEU A 98 -0.93 -6.85 4.67
CA LEU A 98 -1.77 -6.33 3.59
C LEU A 98 -3.09 -5.76 4.12
N LEU A 99 -3.81 -6.54 4.90
CA LEU A 99 -5.14 -6.16 5.37
C LEU A 99 -5.10 -5.01 6.38
N LEU A 100 -4.12 -5.01 7.28
CA LEU A 100 -3.93 -3.92 8.23
C LEU A 100 -3.50 -2.62 7.54
N SER A 101 -2.66 -2.68 6.51
CA SER A 101 -2.29 -1.50 5.72
C SER A 101 -3.49 -0.91 4.98
N ILE A 102 -4.35 -1.77 4.38
CA ILE A 102 -5.61 -1.34 3.74
C ILE A 102 -6.56 -0.71 4.77
N ALA A 103 -6.75 -1.35 5.91
CA ALA A 103 -7.60 -0.82 6.99
C ALA A 103 -7.06 0.52 7.52
N CYS A 104 -5.74 0.61 7.72
CA CYS A 104 -5.07 1.82 8.19
C CYS A 104 -5.39 3.01 7.28
N PHE A 105 -5.08 2.94 5.99
CA PHE A 105 -5.35 4.09 5.12
C PHE A 105 -6.86 4.36 4.96
N GLY A 106 -7.70 3.33 4.97
CA GLY A 106 -9.15 3.49 4.90
C GLY A 106 -9.71 4.24 6.11
N ILE A 107 -9.32 3.84 7.33
CA ILE A 107 -9.77 4.46 8.58
C ILE A 107 -9.33 5.93 8.64
N PHE A 108 -8.06 6.22 8.39
CA PHE A 108 -7.57 7.59 8.47
C PHE A 108 -8.10 8.47 7.35
N THR A 109 -8.40 7.91 6.16
CA THR A 109 -9.13 8.63 5.11
C THR A 109 -10.54 8.98 5.54
N LEU A 110 -11.25 8.03 6.15
CA LEU A 110 -12.58 8.27 6.67
C LEU A 110 -12.57 9.32 7.79
N MET A 111 -11.57 9.30 8.68
CA MET A 111 -11.42 10.29 9.75
C MET A 111 -11.22 11.71 9.22
N ILE A 112 -10.60 11.89 8.05
CA ILE A 112 -10.49 13.21 7.41
C ILE A 112 -11.88 13.83 7.18
N SER A 113 -12.90 13.03 6.86
CA SER A 113 -14.26 13.53 6.65
C SER A 113 -14.87 14.21 7.87
N GLN A 114 -14.39 13.87 9.07
CA GLN A 114 -14.87 14.40 10.36
C GLN A 114 -13.96 15.51 10.91
N ALA A 115 -12.89 15.86 10.20
CA ALA A 115 -11.94 16.85 10.69
C ALA A 115 -12.57 18.23 10.82
N THR A 116 -12.36 18.86 11.97
CA THR A 116 -12.77 20.24 12.29
C THR A 116 -11.60 21.19 12.31
N GLU A 117 -10.39 20.65 12.49
CA GLU A 117 -9.15 21.42 12.57
C GLU A 117 -8.13 20.93 11.52
N TRP A 118 -7.35 21.84 10.99
CA TRP A 118 -6.37 21.53 9.95
C TRP A 118 -5.28 20.54 10.40
N TRP A 119 -4.85 20.59 11.67
CA TRP A 119 -3.84 19.66 12.19
C TRP A 119 -4.33 18.21 12.24
N GLN A 120 -5.65 18.01 12.44
CA GLN A 120 -6.26 16.66 12.37
C GLN A 120 -6.09 16.07 10.97
N ILE A 121 -6.26 16.90 9.94
CA ILE A 121 -6.02 16.49 8.56
C ILE A 121 -4.55 16.10 8.37
N VAL A 122 -3.60 16.88 8.89
CA VAL A 122 -2.16 16.57 8.79
C VAL A 122 -1.85 15.20 9.40
N VAL A 123 -2.34 14.93 10.61
CA VAL A 123 -2.14 13.63 11.28
C VAL A 123 -2.78 12.49 10.49
N CYS A 124 -4.03 12.66 10.07
CA CYS A 124 -4.72 11.64 9.28
C CYS A 124 -4.05 11.42 7.91
N ARG A 125 -3.52 12.46 7.27
CA ARG A 125 -2.74 12.35 6.01
C ARG A 125 -1.45 11.57 6.21
N PHE A 126 -0.70 11.82 7.29
CA PHE A 126 0.48 11.04 7.62
C PHE A 126 0.13 9.55 7.78
N LEU A 127 -0.86 9.24 8.60
CA LEU A 127 -1.25 7.86 8.92
C LEU A 127 -1.90 7.15 7.72
N SER A 128 -2.70 7.85 6.91
CA SER A 128 -3.20 7.28 5.65
C SER A 128 -2.06 7.04 4.66
N GLY A 129 -1.04 7.91 4.63
CA GLY A 129 0.20 7.70 3.88
C GLY A 129 0.92 6.44 4.32
N VAL A 130 1.09 6.23 5.63
CA VAL A 130 1.68 5.00 6.20
C VAL A 130 0.94 3.76 5.71
N GLY A 131 -0.39 3.76 5.74
CA GLY A 131 -1.18 2.64 5.21
C GLY A 131 -0.98 2.42 3.71
N THR A 132 -1.01 3.49 2.92
CA THR A 132 -0.84 3.45 1.45
C THR A 132 0.53 2.89 1.05
N GLY A 133 1.61 3.34 1.72
CA GLY A 133 2.97 2.86 1.46
C GLY A 133 3.13 1.37 1.74
N GLY A 134 2.54 0.90 2.83
CA GLY A 134 2.53 -0.52 3.18
C GLY A 134 1.79 -1.37 2.18
N LEU A 135 0.58 -0.94 1.81
CA LEU A 135 -0.22 -1.64 0.81
C LEU A 135 0.56 -1.84 -0.49
N LEU A 136 1.22 -0.80 -0.99
CA LEU A 136 1.99 -0.87 -2.22
C LEU A 136 3.07 -1.96 -2.12
N VAL A 137 3.92 -1.89 -1.11
CA VAL A 137 5.01 -2.85 -0.91
C VAL A 137 4.48 -4.27 -0.78
N ILE A 138 3.53 -4.50 0.13
CA ILE A 138 3.06 -5.86 0.45
C ILE A 138 2.25 -6.46 -0.70
N SER A 139 1.45 -5.68 -1.43
CA SER A 139 0.66 -6.22 -2.56
C SER A 139 1.56 -6.71 -3.70
N PHE A 140 2.61 -5.96 -4.06
CA PHE A 140 3.57 -6.38 -5.08
C PHE A 140 4.41 -7.57 -4.62
N THR A 141 4.87 -7.59 -3.37
CA THR A 141 5.59 -8.73 -2.79
C THR A 141 4.71 -9.98 -2.82
N LEU A 142 3.48 -9.90 -2.34
CA LEU A 142 2.57 -11.03 -2.27
C LEU A 142 2.25 -11.61 -3.65
N ILE A 143 1.98 -10.76 -4.66
CA ILE A 143 1.80 -11.21 -6.04
C ILE A 143 3.08 -11.87 -6.57
N SER A 144 4.26 -11.33 -6.27
CA SER A 144 5.53 -11.91 -6.71
C SER A 144 5.82 -13.27 -6.07
N GLU A 145 5.34 -13.52 -4.85
CA GLU A 145 5.53 -14.77 -4.12
C GLU A 145 4.55 -15.87 -4.56
N VAL A 146 3.26 -15.54 -4.72
CA VAL A 146 2.21 -16.56 -4.93
C VAL A 146 1.85 -16.80 -6.38
N TRP A 147 2.18 -15.85 -7.28
CA TRP A 147 1.76 -15.94 -8.69
C TRP A 147 2.69 -16.86 -9.50
N PRO A 148 2.13 -17.71 -10.42
CA PRO A 148 2.93 -18.56 -11.29
C PRO A 148 3.95 -17.75 -12.12
N GLU A 149 5.20 -18.22 -12.17
CA GLU A 149 6.32 -17.51 -12.83
C GLU A 149 6.02 -17.08 -14.26
N LYS A 150 5.34 -17.95 -15.05
CA LYS A 150 5.02 -17.70 -16.46
C LYS A 150 4.16 -16.46 -16.69
N THR A 151 3.31 -16.09 -15.74
CA THR A 151 2.35 -15.00 -15.89
C THR A 151 2.56 -13.88 -14.86
N ARG A 152 3.47 -14.06 -13.90
CA ARG A 152 3.76 -13.12 -12.80
C ARG A 152 4.00 -11.69 -13.31
N ALA A 153 4.87 -11.52 -14.30
CA ALA A 153 5.20 -10.21 -14.87
C ALA A 153 3.96 -9.49 -15.44
N VAL A 154 3.07 -10.23 -16.11
CA VAL A 154 1.84 -9.68 -16.69
C VAL A 154 0.90 -9.18 -15.58
N TYR A 155 0.66 -9.99 -14.54
CA TYR A 155 -0.24 -9.60 -13.45
C TYR A 155 0.34 -8.49 -12.57
N THR A 156 1.65 -8.46 -12.37
CA THR A 156 2.33 -7.33 -11.72
C THR A 156 2.18 -6.05 -12.53
N GLY A 157 2.30 -6.14 -13.86
CA GLY A 157 2.03 -5.02 -14.77
C GLY A 157 0.58 -4.53 -14.70
N ILE A 158 -0.40 -5.45 -14.69
CA ILE A 158 -1.82 -5.10 -14.52
C ILE A 158 -2.06 -4.45 -13.16
N LEU A 159 -1.44 -4.97 -12.09
CA LEU A 159 -1.55 -4.38 -10.75
C LEU A 159 -1.02 -2.93 -10.75
N SER A 160 0.03 -2.62 -11.50
CA SER A 160 0.58 -1.26 -11.60
C SER A 160 -0.42 -0.26 -12.19
N ILE A 161 -1.36 -0.70 -13.03
CA ILE A 161 -2.41 0.16 -13.63
C ILE A 161 -3.46 0.57 -12.59
N SER A 162 -3.59 -0.14 -11.48
CA SER A 162 -4.61 0.14 -10.47
C SER A 162 -4.51 1.55 -9.87
N ILE A 163 -3.30 2.04 -9.60
CA ILE A 163 -3.08 3.39 -9.05
C ILE A 163 -3.52 4.48 -10.03
N PRO A 164 -3.07 4.50 -11.31
CA PRO A 164 -3.59 5.42 -12.31
C PRO A 164 -5.13 5.39 -12.44
N VAL A 165 -5.73 4.21 -12.46
CA VAL A 165 -7.21 4.08 -12.47
C VAL A 165 -7.84 4.77 -11.25
N GLY A 166 -7.22 4.62 -10.07
CA GLY A 166 -7.64 5.32 -8.85
C GLY A 166 -7.53 6.84 -8.96
N ILE A 167 -6.44 7.35 -9.52
CA ILE A 167 -6.23 8.78 -9.75
C ILE A 167 -7.33 9.36 -10.63
N PHE A 168 -7.67 8.71 -11.75
CA PHE A 168 -8.78 9.11 -12.60
C PHE A 168 -10.14 9.02 -11.89
N SER A 169 -10.33 7.97 -11.06
CA SER A 169 -11.56 7.78 -10.29
C SER A 169 -11.78 8.89 -9.26
N ALA A 170 -10.74 9.52 -8.74
CA ALA A 170 -10.85 10.66 -7.83
C ALA A 170 -11.56 11.84 -8.48
N GLY A 171 -11.32 12.09 -9.77
CA GLY A 171 -12.05 13.10 -10.55
C GLY A 171 -13.54 12.79 -10.69
N ALA A 172 -13.88 11.51 -10.95
CA ALA A 172 -15.27 11.08 -11.02
C ALA A 172 -15.99 11.22 -9.66
N ILE A 173 -15.33 10.86 -8.56
CA ILE A 173 -15.85 11.05 -7.21
C ILE A 173 -16.13 12.52 -6.94
N ASN A 174 -15.19 13.41 -7.28
CA ASN A 174 -15.37 14.85 -7.09
C ASN A 174 -16.59 15.38 -7.86
N TYR A 175 -16.88 14.83 -9.03
CA TYR A 175 -18.07 15.21 -9.81
C TYR A 175 -19.38 14.73 -9.18
N MET A 176 -19.37 13.59 -8.49
CA MET A 176 -20.56 12.95 -7.91
C MET A 176 -20.94 13.47 -6.53
N VAL A 177 -20.01 14.10 -5.80
CA VAL A 177 -20.23 14.54 -4.42
C VAL A 177 -20.26 16.06 -4.31
N ASN A 178 -21.10 16.57 -3.39
CA ASN A 178 -21.30 18.00 -3.21
C ASN A 178 -20.37 18.62 -2.15
N SER A 179 -19.60 17.81 -1.44
CA SER A 179 -18.76 18.25 -0.31
C SER A 179 -17.51 17.40 -0.22
N TRP A 180 -16.38 18.02 0.11
CA TRP A 180 -15.13 17.33 0.33
C TRP A 180 -15.24 16.25 1.45
N ARG A 181 -16.06 16.51 2.48
CA ARG A 181 -16.31 15.54 3.55
C ARG A 181 -16.95 14.25 3.01
N GLN A 182 -17.92 14.37 2.08
CA GLN A 182 -18.50 13.21 1.40
C GLN A 182 -17.48 12.50 0.51
N GLY A 183 -16.57 13.22 -0.13
CA GLY A 183 -15.47 12.65 -0.90
C GLY A 183 -14.58 11.74 -0.06
N PHE A 184 -14.25 12.14 1.17
CA PHE A 184 -13.42 11.33 2.08
C PHE A 184 -14.17 10.15 2.74
N MET A 185 -15.51 10.09 2.66
CA MET A 185 -16.25 8.89 3.07
C MET A 185 -15.94 7.67 2.21
N VAL A 186 -15.32 7.86 1.05
CA VAL A 186 -14.79 6.75 0.22
C VAL A 186 -13.86 5.81 1.01
N GLY A 187 -13.26 6.28 2.11
CA GLY A 187 -12.46 5.47 3.03
C GLY A 187 -13.20 4.25 3.63
N ILE A 188 -14.54 4.23 3.60
CA ILE A 188 -15.33 3.05 4.00
C ILE A 188 -15.05 1.85 3.08
N ILE A 189 -14.81 2.07 1.79
CA ILE A 189 -14.63 0.98 0.82
C ILE A 189 -13.37 0.17 1.10
N PRO A 190 -12.17 0.76 1.27
CA PRO A 190 -10.99 0.00 1.67
C PRO A 190 -11.17 -0.75 3.00
N ILE A 191 -11.88 -0.17 3.97
CA ILE A 191 -12.17 -0.88 5.22
C ILE A 191 -12.99 -2.15 4.95
N ALA A 192 -14.05 -2.04 4.13
CA ALA A 192 -14.84 -3.19 3.72
C ALA A 192 -14.00 -4.23 2.95
N VAL A 193 -13.11 -3.79 2.05
CA VAL A 193 -12.17 -4.66 1.31
C VAL A 193 -11.24 -5.39 2.29
N ALA A 194 -10.71 -4.71 3.31
CA ALA A 194 -9.88 -5.35 4.34
C ALA A 194 -10.65 -6.41 5.14
N ILE A 195 -11.88 -6.12 5.54
CA ILE A 195 -12.73 -7.07 6.26
C ILE A 195 -13.03 -8.30 5.39
N ILE A 196 -13.45 -8.12 4.15
CA ILE A 196 -13.71 -9.22 3.21
C ILE A 196 -12.43 -10.02 2.97
N GLY A 197 -11.30 -9.33 2.77
CA GLY A 197 -10.00 -9.94 2.56
C GLY A 197 -9.57 -10.86 3.70
N PHE A 198 -9.93 -10.52 4.94
CA PHE A 198 -9.61 -11.35 6.10
C PHE A 198 -10.15 -12.77 6.00
N TRP A 199 -11.37 -12.93 5.44
CA TRP A 199 -12.03 -14.23 5.27
C TRP A 199 -11.60 -14.95 3.99
N VAL A 200 -11.13 -14.21 2.99
CA VAL A 200 -10.91 -14.75 1.64
C VAL A 200 -9.43 -15.06 1.36
N ILE A 201 -8.49 -14.23 1.85
CA ILE A 201 -7.06 -14.38 1.57
C ILE A 201 -6.45 -15.43 2.50
N SER A 202 -5.66 -16.34 1.92
CA SER A 202 -4.78 -17.25 2.65
C SER A 202 -3.39 -16.64 2.77
N GLU A 203 -2.61 -17.04 3.78
CA GLU A 203 -1.22 -16.58 3.93
C GLU A 203 -0.34 -17.13 2.78
N SER A 204 0.77 -16.43 2.49
CA SER A 204 1.76 -16.84 1.49
C SER A 204 2.40 -18.18 1.89
N GLY A 205 2.34 -19.17 0.99
CA GLY A 205 2.98 -20.46 1.21
C GLY A 205 4.50 -20.37 1.28
N LEU A 206 5.11 -19.40 0.58
CA LEU A 206 6.55 -19.16 0.64
C LEU A 206 6.93 -18.56 2.00
N TRP A 207 6.15 -17.63 2.51
CA TRP A 207 6.38 -17.05 3.84
C TRP A 207 6.25 -18.10 4.94
N LEU A 208 5.25 -18.99 4.85
CA LEU A 208 5.07 -20.09 5.82
C LEU A 208 6.29 -21.01 5.83
N LYS A 209 6.80 -21.39 4.66
CA LYS A 209 7.99 -22.23 4.51
C LYS A 209 9.22 -21.58 5.13
N ASP A 210 9.48 -20.32 4.77
CA ASP A 210 10.62 -19.55 5.26
C ASP A 210 10.57 -19.41 6.79
N HIS A 211 9.38 -19.17 7.32
CA HIS A 211 9.17 -19.03 8.76
C HIS A 211 9.36 -20.35 9.53
N GLU A 212 9.00 -21.49 8.97
CA GLU A 212 9.26 -22.82 9.55
C GLU A 212 10.75 -23.16 9.50
N GLU A 213 11.43 -22.94 8.38
CA GLU A 213 12.86 -23.22 8.21
C GLU A 213 13.73 -22.35 9.12
N HIS A 214 13.42 -21.05 9.24
CA HIS A 214 14.21 -20.09 10.05
C HIS A 214 13.81 -20.05 11.53
N SER A 215 12.72 -20.70 11.95
CA SER A 215 12.41 -20.83 13.38
C SER A 215 13.45 -21.65 14.16
N HIS A 216 14.25 -22.44 13.45
CA HIS A 216 15.33 -23.27 14.01
C HIS A 216 16.74 -22.70 13.82
N ASP A 217 16.92 -21.67 12.98
CA ASP A 217 18.23 -21.12 12.68
C ASP A 217 18.26 -19.60 12.91
N SER A 218 18.91 -19.18 13.99
CA SER A 218 18.95 -17.78 14.45
C SER A 218 19.84 -16.85 13.61
N GLN A 219 20.22 -17.23 12.38
CA GLN A 219 21.11 -16.46 11.51
C GLN A 219 20.39 -15.90 10.28
N SER A 220 19.29 -15.17 10.47
CA SER A 220 18.79 -14.33 9.39
C SER A 220 19.75 -13.15 9.18
N VAL A 221 20.45 -13.14 8.05
CA VAL A 221 21.32 -12.04 7.64
C VAL A 221 20.43 -10.81 7.44
N GLY A 222 20.50 -9.86 8.37
CA GLY A 222 19.65 -8.65 8.34
C GLY A 222 19.80 -7.85 7.04
N LEU A 223 18.76 -7.11 6.69
CA LEU A 223 18.70 -6.29 5.46
C LEU A 223 19.93 -5.36 5.31
N PHE A 224 20.42 -4.82 6.41
CA PHE A 224 21.58 -3.91 6.47
C PHE A 224 22.92 -4.63 6.64
N HIS A 225 22.97 -5.96 6.49
CA HIS A 225 24.23 -6.68 6.49
C HIS A 225 25.07 -6.28 5.27
N SER A 226 26.39 -6.24 5.43
CA SER A 226 27.32 -5.74 4.40
C SER A 226 27.19 -6.43 3.04
N SER A 227 26.80 -7.71 3.01
CA SER A 227 26.55 -8.45 1.76
C SER A 227 25.33 -7.96 0.99
N ASN A 228 24.29 -7.49 1.69
CA ASN A 228 23.04 -7.05 1.10
C ASN A 228 23.01 -5.54 0.83
N LEU A 229 23.82 -4.77 1.59
CA LEU A 229 23.80 -3.31 1.56
C LEU A 229 24.08 -2.74 0.17
N LYS A 230 25.05 -3.31 -0.57
CA LYS A 230 25.39 -2.88 -1.93
C LYS A 230 24.21 -3.05 -2.89
N THR A 231 23.57 -4.20 -2.86
CA THR A 231 22.40 -4.50 -3.71
C THR A 231 21.21 -3.61 -3.35
N LEU A 232 20.98 -3.40 -2.05
CA LEU A 232 19.95 -2.51 -1.54
C LEU A 232 20.18 -1.06 -2.02
N LEU A 233 21.38 -0.53 -1.89
CA LEU A 233 21.71 0.84 -2.30
C LEU A 233 21.55 1.02 -3.82
N ILE A 234 22.08 0.09 -4.62
CA ILE A 234 21.97 0.15 -6.09
C ILE A 234 20.49 0.10 -6.50
N GLY A 235 19.72 -0.84 -5.96
CA GLY A 235 18.29 -0.97 -6.23
C GLY A 235 17.52 0.29 -5.82
N SER A 236 17.82 0.87 -4.66
CA SER A 236 17.18 2.11 -4.18
C SER A 236 17.49 3.32 -5.07
N VAL A 237 18.74 3.44 -5.56
CA VAL A 237 19.13 4.52 -6.48
C VAL A 237 18.44 4.37 -7.83
N ILE A 238 18.40 3.16 -8.40
CA ILE A 238 17.74 2.90 -9.69
C ILE A 238 16.23 3.20 -9.57
N PHE A 239 15.57 2.68 -8.52
CA PHE A 239 14.14 2.91 -8.31
C PHE A 239 13.85 4.38 -8.03
N GLY A 240 14.67 5.05 -7.21
CA GLY A 240 14.51 6.46 -6.88
C GLY A 240 14.64 7.37 -8.11
N THR A 241 15.63 7.14 -8.97
CA THR A 241 15.80 7.92 -10.23
C THR A 241 14.64 7.70 -11.19
N MET A 242 14.14 6.47 -11.30
CA MET A 242 12.96 6.17 -12.12
C MET A 242 11.72 6.90 -11.58
N LEU A 243 11.54 6.91 -10.27
CA LEU A 243 10.40 7.56 -9.62
C LEU A 243 10.45 9.09 -9.76
N ILE A 244 11.62 9.69 -9.57
CA ILE A 244 11.85 11.13 -9.79
C ILE A 244 11.54 11.50 -11.24
N GLY A 245 12.03 10.72 -12.22
CA GLY A 245 11.74 10.96 -13.64
C GLY A 245 10.25 10.87 -13.96
N LEU A 246 9.54 9.89 -13.42
CA LEU A 246 8.10 9.73 -13.58
C LEU A 246 7.34 10.95 -13.03
N TRP A 247 7.61 11.34 -11.79
CA TRP A 247 6.94 12.47 -11.16
C TRP A 247 7.32 13.82 -11.76
N ALA A 248 8.54 13.99 -12.25
CA ALA A 248 8.93 15.19 -12.96
C ALA A 248 8.10 15.39 -14.25
N ILE A 249 7.78 14.30 -14.96
CA ILE A 249 6.92 14.37 -16.17
C ILE A 249 5.46 14.68 -15.78
N PHE A 250 4.97 14.15 -14.68
CA PHE A 250 3.58 14.38 -14.25
C PHE A 250 3.34 15.76 -13.61
N LEU A 251 4.39 16.42 -13.12
CA LEU A 251 4.28 17.74 -12.48
C LEU A 251 4.48 18.91 -13.45
N TRP A 252 4.89 18.61 -14.68
CA TRP A 252 5.01 19.57 -15.79
C TRP A 252 3.89 19.34 -16.81
#